data_d126be5595ccf26d54f2eee495bae80e
#
_entry.id   d126be5595ccf26d54f2eee495bae80e
#
_cell.length_a   1.000
_cell.length_b   1.000
_cell.length_c   1.000
_cell.angle_alpha   90.00
_cell.angle_beta   90.00
_cell.angle_gamma   90.00
#
_symmetry.space_group_name_H-M   'P 1'
#
loop_
_entity.id
_entity.type
_entity.pdbx_description
1 polymer ?
#
loop_
_entity_poly.entity_id
_entity_poly.type
_entity_poly.pdbx_seq_one_letter_code
_entity_poly.pdbx_strand_id
1 'polypeptide(L)'
;EGDMKVIWISSECPYPANTGGRIVVMKKLEYFSQNNEIYFFCVVDDDDEYKYRIDLLKYCKEVHLYKRNKGAALFKLIKDPFICVSRWVASMKKDIDICFEREKVDWVIVEFPQMLGNISCKILNSNKLIISQHNIEYATLNNLAKSITNPLKRAIYNVEAKRLYHFEKRYYREMSVKLFTFVSIEDKAFFEKKFGKFNTLLVPVGTEMHEYKAYKDSSNIISFFGKMSYLPNVEAALWFSKQVFPLIQKKIPESKFYIIGKDPSKELVELSGSNPNIVVTGTVDSIEDYYEHTDIVVIPLTHGGGVKVKVLEALGHGKLVVSTIKGIEGTTFRNGKELLTSASAKEFACVCIDILQHLS
;
A
#
# COMPACT_ATOMS: atom_id res chain seq x y z
N GLU A 1 -1.02 15.60 29.84
CA GLU A 1 -1.81 15.79 28.61
C GLU A 1 -2.78 14.64 28.56
N GLY A 2 -4.11 14.93 28.53
CA GLY A 2 -5.14 13.90 28.55
C GLY A 2 -5.21 13.18 27.20
N ASP A 3 -5.77 11.97 27.20
CA ASP A 3 -5.99 11.15 26.01
C ASP A 3 -6.88 11.90 25.02
N MET A 4 -6.41 12.10 23.78
CA MET A 4 -7.22 12.73 22.73
C MET A 4 -8.27 11.73 22.22
N LYS A 5 -9.43 12.26 21.85
CA LYS A 5 -10.48 11.48 21.19
C LYS A 5 -10.42 11.70 19.68
N VAL A 6 -10.25 10.62 18.94
CA VAL A 6 -10.01 10.66 17.50
C VAL A 6 -11.04 9.82 16.76
N ILE A 7 -11.76 10.42 15.82
CA ILE A 7 -12.48 9.67 14.78
C ILE A 7 -11.49 9.32 13.68
N TRP A 8 -11.40 8.05 13.32
CA TRP A 8 -10.50 7.55 12.27
C TRP A 8 -11.28 6.84 11.18
N ILE A 9 -11.16 7.33 9.96
CA ILE A 9 -11.97 6.87 8.82
C ILE A 9 -11.05 6.28 7.76
N SER A 10 -11.28 5.02 7.39
CA SER A 10 -10.51 4.30 6.38
C SER A 10 -11.36 3.81 5.21
N SER A 11 -10.77 3.74 4.04
CA SER A 11 -11.41 3.26 2.81
C SER A 11 -11.48 1.74 2.69
N GLU A 12 -10.81 1.02 3.59
CA GLU A 12 -10.78 -0.45 3.68
C GLU A 12 -10.47 -0.88 5.12
N CYS A 13 -10.82 -2.12 5.45
CA CYS A 13 -10.45 -2.74 6.73
C CYS A 13 -8.92 -2.94 6.75
N PRO A 14 -8.20 -2.41 7.73
CA PRO A 14 -6.74 -2.52 7.77
C PRO A 14 -6.24 -3.90 8.23
N TYR A 15 -7.10 -4.74 8.81
CA TYR A 15 -6.75 -6.08 9.27
C TYR A 15 -7.32 -7.17 8.35
N PRO A 16 -6.57 -8.25 8.02
CA PRO A 16 -5.14 -8.40 8.32
C PRO A 16 -4.27 -7.45 7.49
N ALA A 17 -3.15 -7.02 8.06
CA ALA A 17 -2.24 -6.05 7.46
C ALA A 17 -1.37 -6.70 6.36
N ASN A 18 -1.99 -7.14 5.27
CA ASN A 18 -1.37 -7.91 4.19
C ASN A 18 -1.21 -7.16 2.87
N THR A 19 -1.44 -5.86 2.87
CA THR A 19 -1.19 -4.95 1.74
C THR A 19 -0.56 -3.65 2.26
N GLY A 20 0.20 -2.95 1.41
CA GLY A 20 0.90 -1.74 1.83
C GLY A 20 0.00 -0.69 2.51
N GLY A 21 -1.19 -0.42 1.96
CA GLY A 21 -2.14 0.50 2.57
C GLY A 21 -2.63 0.03 3.95
N ARG A 22 -2.97 -1.25 4.08
CA ARG A 22 -3.42 -1.85 5.35
C ARG A 22 -2.32 -1.82 6.41
N ILE A 23 -1.07 -2.13 6.04
CA ILE A 23 0.09 -2.07 6.93
C ILE A 23 0.25 -0.66 7.48
N VAL A 24 0.22 0.35 6.63
CA VAL A 24 0.37 1.76 7.04
C VAL A 24 -0.71 2.17 8.04
N VAL A 25 -1.98 1.83 7.78
CA VAL A 25 -3.09 2.16 8.69
C VAL A 25 -2.95 1.41 10.00
N MET A 26 -2.64 0.09 9.98
CA MET A 26 -2.47 -0.69 11.21
C MET A 26 -1.35 -0.16 12.09
N LYS A 27 -0.17 0.10 11.53
CA LYS A 27 0.97 0.66 12.30
C LYS A 27 0.64 2.01 12.93
N LYS A 28 -0.12 2.85 12.24
CA LYS A 28 -0.61 4.10 12.82
C LYS A 28 -1.60 3.83 13.95
N LEU A 29 -2.57 2.93 13.79
CA LEU A 29 -3.53 2.58 14.83
C LEU A 29 -2.84 2.02 16.07
N GLU A 30 -1.89 1.09 15.90
CA GLU A 30 -1.08 0.51 16.98
C GLU A 30 -0.34 1.60 17.78
N TYR A 31 0.24 2.58 17.09
CA TYR A 31 0.97 3.66 17.74
C TYR A 31 0.03 4.66 18.44
N PHE A 32 -0.99 5.14 17.74
CA PHE A 32 -1.88 6.17 18.27
C PHE A 32 -2.79 5.68 19.40
N SER A 33 -3.17 4.40 19.38
CA SER A 33 -4.02 3.79 20.42
C SER A 33 -3.38 3.74 21.81
N GLN A 34 -2.05 3.86 21.89
CA GLN A 34 -1.33 3.82 23.18
C GLN A 34 -1.69 4.97 24.11
N ASN A 35 -2.06 6.13 23.55
CA ASN A 35 -2.33 7.35 24.32
C ASN A 35 -3.58 8.10 23.85
N ASN A 36 -4.47 7.46 23.08
CA ASN A 36 -5.65 8.12 22.53
C ASN A 36 -6.84 7.18 22.44
N GLU A 37 -8.04 7.70 22.58
CA GLU A 37 -9.28 6.97 22.32
C GLU A 37 -9.65 7.06 20.83
N ILE A 38 -9.65 5.92 20.14
CA ILE A 38 -9.93 5.85 18.70
C ILE A 38 -11.33 5.31 18.44
N TYR A 39 -12.13 6.04 17.69
CA TYR A 39 -13.43 5.64 17.14
C TYR A 39 -13.23 5.38 15.65
N PHE A 40 -13.17 4.10 15.28
CA PHE A 40 -12.75 3.67 13.95
C PHE A 40 -13.94 3.34 13.05
N PHE A 41 -13.94 3.92 11.85
CA PHE A 41 -14.97 3.74 10.82
C PHE A 41 -14.31 3.29 9.52
N CYS A 42 -14.72 2.16 8.95
CA CYS A 42 -14.20 1.76 7.65
C CYS A 42 -15.23 1.02 6.78
N VAL A 43 -14.94 1.01 5.47
CA VAL A 43 -15.70 0.24 4.49
C VAL A 43 -15.05 -1.14 4.33
N VAL A 44 -15.87 -2.18 4.24
CA VAL A 44 -15.45 -3.56 3.97
C VAL A 44 -15.95 -4.00 2.59
N ASP A 45 -15.16 -4.81 1.90
CA ASP A 45 -15.52 -5.33 0.58
C ASP A 45 -16.37 -6.61 0.68
N ASP A 46 -16.06 -7.48 1.62
CA ASP A 46 -16.69 -8.78 1.84
C ASP A 46 -17.28 -8.92 3.24
N ASP A 47 -18.32 -9.72 3.37
CA ASP A 47 -18.96 -9.97 4.66
C ASP A 47 -18.02 -10.69 5.64
N ASP A 48 -17.09 -11.46 5.14
CA ASP A 48 -16.07 -12.14 5.96
C ASP A 48 -15.15 -11.16 6.70
N GLU A 49 -15.02 -9.92 6.25
CA GLU A 49 -14.19 -8.91 6.92
C GLU A 49 -14.81 -8.41 8.23
N TYR A 50 -16.12 -8.61 8.47
CA TYR A 50 -16.75 -8.24 9.75
C TYR A 50 -16.15 -8.96 10.95
N LYS A 51 -15.60 -10.16 10.78
CA LYS A 51 -14.93 -10.92 11.86
C LYS A 51 -13.72 -10.17 12.43
N TYR A 52 -13.03 -9.37 11.63
CA TYR A 52 -11.86 -8.59 12.04
C TYR A 52 -12.17 -7.42 12.96
N ARG A 53 -13.45 -7.15 13.23
CA ARG A 53 -13.87 -6.17 14.24
C ARG A 53 -13.24 -6.44 15.59
N ILE A 54 -13.14 -7.71 15.99
CA ILE A 54 -12.56 -8.14 17.27
C ILE A 54 -11.07 -7.77 17.35
N ASP A 55 -10.34 -7.93 16.26
CA ASP A 55 -8.92 -7.60 16.20
C ASP A 55 -8.68 -6.09 16.28
N LEU A 56 -9.53 -5.30 15.62
CA LEU A 56 -9.46 -3.84 15.66
C LEU A 56 -9.86 -3.26 17.01
N LEU A 57 -10.75 -3.92 17.77
CA LEU A 57 -11.12 -3.51 19.13
C LEU A 57 -9.97 -3.60 20.13
N LYS A 58 -8.86 -4.25 19.79
CA LYS A 58 -7.62 -4.21 20.61
C LYS A 58 -6.96 -2.83 20.60
N TYR A 59 -7.23 -2.02 19.57
CA TYR A 59 -6.63 -0.71 19.34
C TYR A 59 -7.64 0.44 19.35
N CYS A 60 -8.92 0.13 19.23
CA CYS A 60 -9.97 1.13 19.07
C CYS A 60 -11.05 0.95 20.12
N LYS A 61 -11.55 2.05 20.67
CA LYS A 61 -12.66 2.05 21.64
C LYS A 61 -13.97 1.61 21.01
N GLU A 62 -14.22 2.07 19.79
CA GLU A 62 -15.35 1.63 18.96
C GLU A 62 -14.88 1.31 17.54
N VAL A 63 -15.47 0.28 16.94
CA VAL A 63 -15.20 -0.11 15.55
C VAL A 63 -16.51 -0.29 14.81
N HIS A 64 -16.67 0.48 13.72
CA HIS A 64 -17.85 0.48 12.86
C HIS A 64 -17.44 0.08 11.44
N LEU A 65 -17.96 -1.06 10.98
CA LEU A 65 -17.68 -1.63 9.66
C LEU A 65 -18.92 -1.49 8.77
N TYR A 66 -18.72 -1.03 7.54
CA TYR A 66 -19.81 -0.79 6.59
C TYR A 66 -19.54 -1.51 5.28
N LYS A 67 -20.52 -2.31 4.83
CA LYS A 67 -20.39 -3.00 3.54
C LYS A 67 -20.35 -1.98 2.41
N ARG A 68 -19.42 -2.17 1.51
CA ARG A 68 -19.29 -1.39 0.28
C ARG A 68 -20.49 -1.61 -0.61
N ASN A 69 -21.21 -0.54 -0.92
CA ASN A 69 -22.37 -0.62 -1.78
C ASN A 69 -22.07 -0.15 -3.19
N LYS A 70 -21.77 -1.09 -4.08
CA LYS A 70 -21.41 -0.81 -5.47
C LYS A 70 -22.59 -0.28 -6.32
N GLY A 71 -23.83 -0.40 -5.86
CA GLY A 71 -25.04 -0.08 -6.62
C GLY A 71 -25.86 1.12 -6.10
N ALA A 72 -25.94 1.32 -4.79
CA ALA A 72 -26.93 2.25 -4.19
C ALA A 72 -26.65 3.74 -4.42
N ALA A 73 -25.48 4.11 -4.92
CA ALA A 73 -25.10 5.50 -5.13
C ALA A 73 -24.84 5.86 -6.59
N LEU A 74 -25.41 5.11 -7.54
CA LEU A 74 -25.22 5.33 -8.98
C LEU A 74 -25.56 6.76 -9.42
N PHE A 75 -26.54 7.41 -8.78
CA PHE A 75 -26.87 8.81 -9.05
C PHE A 75 -25.71 9.78 -8.75
N LYS A 76 -24.82 9.42 -7.83
CA LYS A 76 -23.63 10.22 -7.52
C LYS A 76 -22.53 10.12 -8.58
N LEU A 77 -22.58 9.09 -9.44
CA LEU A 77 -21.63 8.94 -10.55
C LEU A 77 -21.70 10.09 -11.56
N ILE A 78 -22.79 10.84 -11.58
CA ILE A 78 -22.89 12.05 -12.41
C ILE A 78 -21.86 13.11 -11.94
N LYS A 79 -21.67 13.24 -10.62
CA LYS A 79 -20.84 14.30 -10.01
C LYS A 79 -19.47 13.80 -9.54
N ASP A 80 -19.43 12.64 -8.92
CA ASP A 80 -18.25 12.13 -8.21
C ASP A 80 -17.63 10.91 -8.92
N PRO A 81 -16.29 10.70 -8.83
CA PRO A 81 -15.62 9.57 -9.46
C PRO A 81 -16.04 8.23 -8.83
N PHE A 82 -15.96 7.15 -9.62
CA PHE A 82 -16.41 5.82 -9.18
C PHE A 82 -15.74 5.36 -7.89
N ILE A 83 -14.44 5.63 -7.74
CA ILE A 83 -13.69 5.24 -6.53
C ILE A 83 -14.27 5.87 -5.25
N CYS A 84 -14.76 7.11 -5.32
CA CYS A 84 -15.39 7.81 -4.20
C CYS A 84 -16.83 7.32 -3.98
N VAL A 85 -17.58 7.18 -5.07
CA VAL A 85 -19.00 6.74 -5.02
C VAL A 85 -19.11 5.32 -4.46
N SER A 86 -18.22 4.42 -4.87
CA SER A 86 -18.22 3.02 -4.42
C SER A 86 -17.91 2.85 -2.93
N ARG A 87 -17.35 3.87 -2.27
CA ARG A 87 -17.03 3.91 -0.84
C ARG A 87 -17.95 4.81 -0.03
N TRP A 88 -18.91 5.44 -0.69
CA TRP A 88 -19.89 6.27 -0.01
C TRP A 88 -20.98 5.42 0.62
N VAL A 89 -21.23 5.63 1.92
CA VAL A 89 -22.27 4.90 2.69
C VAL A 89 -23.02 5.90 3.57
N ALA A 90 -24.35 6.04 3.32
CA ALA A 90 -25.18 7.04 4.00
C ALA A 90 -25.24 6.84 5.52
N SER A 91 -25.36 5.57 5.97
CA SER A 91 -25.35 5.24 7.42
C SER A 91 -24.04 5.59 8.07
N MET A 92 -22.90 5.29 7.43
CA MET A 92 -21.58 5.67 7.91
C MET A 92 -21.45 7.17 8.15
N LYS A 93 -21.91 7.99 7.19
CA LYS A 93 -21.91 9.45 7.33
C LYS A 93 -22.70 9.92 8.54
N LYS A 94 -23.91 9.35 8.76
CA LYS A 94 -24.78 9.67 9.91
C LYS A 94 -24.11 9.26 11.22
N ASP A 95 -23.54 8.07 11.28
CA ASP A 95 -22.94 7.52 12.50
C ASP A 95 -21.65 8.28 12.88
N ILE A 96 -20.87 8.74 11.89
CA ILE A 96 -19.72 9.64 12.09
C ILE A 96 -20.18 10.96 12.72
N ASP A 97 -21.27 11.58 12.22
CA ASP A 97 -21.82 12.82 12.79
C ASP A 97 -22.29 12.63 14.22
N ILE A 98 -22.99 11.52 14.50
CA ILE A 98 -23.44 11.18 15.87
C ILE A 98 -22.24 11.03 16.80
N CYS A 99 -21.22 10.28 16.39
CA CYS A 99 -20.01 10.08 17.17
C CYS A 99 -19.27 11.40 17.44
N PHE A 100 -19.14 12.25 16.41
CA PHE A 100 -18.49 13.56 16.51
C PHE A 100 -19.15 14.45 17.56
N GLU A 101 -20.47 14.45 17.64
CA GLU A 101 -21.25 15.22 18.61
C GLU A 101 -21.16 14.62 20.03
N ARG A 102 -21.39 13.30 20.10
CA ARG A 102 -21.45 12.56 21.37
C ARG A 102 -20.12 12.64 22.14
N GLU A 103 -19.02 12.42 21.43
CA GLU A 103 -17.70 12.24 22.04
C GLU A 103 -16.90 13.53 22.15
N LYS A 104 -17.34 14.63 21.48
CA LYS A 104 -16.61 15.90 21.44
C LYS A 104 -15.16 15.71 20.99
N VAL A 105 -14.96 14.93 19.91
CA VAL A 105 -13.64 14.52 19.43
C VAL A 105 -12.70 15.70 19.14
N ASP A 106 -11.41 15.48 19.36
CA ASP A 106 -10.36 16.47 19.11
C ASP A 106 -9.98 16.50 17.64
N TRP A 107 -9.88 15.34 16.99
CA TRP A 107 -9.46 15.20 15.61
C TRP A 107 -10.31 14.20 14.84
N VAL A 108 -10.43 14.45 13.52
CA VAL A 108 -11.01 13.52 12.53
C VAL A 108 -9.92 13.24 11.49
N ILE A 109 -9.42 12.01 11.49
CA ILE A 109 -8.40 11.54 10.54
C ILE A 109 -9.11 10.80 9.42
N VAL A 110 -8.86 11.20 8.18
CA VAL A 110 -9.39 10.56 6.97
C VAL A 110 -8.23 9.96 6.20
N GLU A 111 -8.14 8.63 6.24
CA GLU A 111 -7.22 7.88 5.39
C GLU A 111 -7.83 7.75 4.00
N PHE A 112 -7.12 8.29 3.04
CA PHE A 112 -7.51 8.38 1.64
C PHE A 112 -8.63 9.40 1.33
N PRO A 113 -8.37 10.36 0.42
CA PRO A 113 -9.31 11.43 0.05
C PRO A 113 -10.66 10.95 -0.47
N GLN A 114 -10.71 9.74 -1.04
CA GLN A 114 -11.95 9.16 -1.55
C GLN A 114 -13.04 8.95 -0.47
N MET A 115 -12.67 9.00 0.81
CA MET A 115 -13.60 8.91 1.94
C MET A 115 -14.29 10.24 2.28
N LEU A 116 -13.84 11.36 1.72
CA LEU A 116 -14.37 12.70 2.02
C LEU A 116 -15.88 12.84 1.74
N GLY A 117 -16.44 12.06 0.82
CA GLY A 117 -17.87 12.00 0.57
C GLY A 117 -18.72 11.55 1.78
N ASN A 118 -18.10 10.84 2.75
CA ASN A 118 -18.75 10.38 3.98
C ASN A 118 -18.65 11.40 5.13
N ILE A 119 -18.07 12.56 4.90
CA ILE A 119 -17.91 13.61 5.91
C ILE A 119 -18.99 14.68 5.72
N SER A 120 -19.57 15.16 6.80
CA SER A 120 -20.57 16.25 6.76
C SER A 120 -19.89 17.61 6.63
N CYS A 121 -20.66 18.60 6.17
CA CYS A 121 -20.19 20.00 6.12
C CYS A 121 -19.78 20.53 7.50
N LYS A 122 -20.41 20.05 8.58
CA LYS A 122 -20.08 20.41 9.96
C LYS A 122 -18.63 20.02 10.29
N ILE A 123 -18.27 18.78 10.03
CA ILE A 123 -16.91 18.25 10.29
C ILE A 123 -15.92 18.91 9.32
N LEU A 124 -16.28 19.05 8.04
CA LEU A 124 -15.44 19.70 7.02
C LEU A 124 -15.03 21.12 7.42
N ASN A 125 -15.88 21.84 8.16
CA ASN A 125 -15.63 23.22 8.62
C ASN A 125 -15.16 23.32 10.08
N SER A 126 -14.92 22.21 10.76
CA SER A 126 -14.59 22.20 12.20
C SER A 126 -13.15 22.60 12.54
N ASN A 127 -12.26 22.72 11.55
CA ASN A 127 -10.81 22.87 11.71
C ASN A 127 -10.14 21.74 12.53
N LYS A 128 -10.79 20.56 12.57
CA LYS A 128 -10.30 19.34 13.24
C LYS A 128 -9.91 18.25 12.26
N LEU A 129 -9.96 18.51 10.96
CA LEU A 129 -9.79 17.52 9.90
C LEU A 129 -8.32 17.36 9.54
N ILE A 130 -7.85 16.12 9.58
CA ILE A 130 -6.54 15.68 9.08
C ILE A 130 -6.78 14.72 7.93
N ILE A 131 -6.14 14.96 6.79
CA ILE A 131 -6.22 14.07 5.61
C ILE A 131 -4.88 13.36 5.46
N SER A 132 -4.93 12.05 5.49
CA SER A 132 -3.75 11.19 5.33
C SER A 132 -3.70 10.65 3.90
N GLN A 133 -2.65 11.01 3.18
CA GLN A 133 -2.40 10.64 1.79
C GLN A 133 -1.34 9.53 1.74
N HIS A 134 -1.74 8.36 1.25
CA HIS A 134 -0.80 7.26 1.00
C HIS A 134 -0.20 7.35 -0.40
N ASN A 135 -0.94 7.95 -1.32
CA ASN A 135 -0.56 8.26 -2.69
C ASN A 135 -1.30 9.52 -3.14
N ILE A 136 -0.85 10.11 -4.21
CA ILE A 136 -1.66 11.08 -4.94
C ILE A 136 -2.56 10.29 -5.91
N GLU A 137 -3.77 9.95 -5.46
CA GLU A 137 -4.65 8.97 -6.10
C GLU A 137 -4.95 9.27 -7.57
N TYR A 138 -5.27 10.52 -7.93
CA TYR A 138 -5.53 10.86 -9.33
C TYR A 138 -4.27 10.74 -10.21
N ALA A 139 -3.07 10.99 -9.65
CA ALA A 139 -1.82 10.83 -10.38
C ALA A 139 -1.51 9.34 -10.57
N THR A 140 -1.77 8.51 -9.57
CA THR A 140 -1.65 7.06 -9.63
C THR A 140 -2.57 6.47 -10.71
N LEU A 141 -3.84 6.89 -10.75
CA LEU A 141 -4.79 6.48 -11.80
C LEU A 141 -4.34 6.93 -13.19
N ASN A 142 -3.84 8.16 -13.32
CA ASN A 142 -3.35 8.68 -14.60
C ASN A 142 -2.11 7.92 -15.10
N ASN A 143 -1.21 7.55 -14.21
CA ASN A 143 -0.05 6.74 -14.56
C ASN A 143 -0.45 5.30 -14.93
N LEU A 144 -1.42 4.71 -14.22
CA LEU A 144 -1.96 3.41 -14.57
C LEU A 144 -2.63 3.43 -15.95
N ALA A 145 -3.35 4.52 -16.28
CA ALA A 145 -3.94 4.67 -17.63
C ALA A 145 -2.90 4.59 -18.75
N LYS A 146 -1.68 5.10 -18.53
CA LYS A 146 -0.60 5.06 -19.54
C LYS A 146 -0.11 3.64 -19.85
N SER A 147 -0.18 2.72 -18.86
CA SER A 147 0.24 1.33 -19.04
C SER A 147 -0.85 0.44 -19.67
N ILE A 148 -2.10 0.92 -19.74
CA ILE A 148 -3.22 0.16 -20.31
C ILE A 148 -3.14 0.16 -21.85
N THR A 149 -3.04 -1.03 -22.44
CA THR A 149 -2.99 -1.22 -23.90
C THR A 149 -4.35 -1.01 -24.57
N ASN A 150 -5.44 -1.45 -23.93
CA ASN A 150 -6.80 -1.30 -24.45
C ASN A 150 -7.22 0.19 -24.45
N PRO A 151 -7.52 0.80 -25.63
CA PRO A 151 -7.79 2.22 -25.75
C PRO A 151 -9.05 2.67 -25.01
N LEU A 152 -10.11 1.84 -24.97
CA LEU A 152 -11.35 2.16 -24.26
C LEU A 152 -11.14 2.16 -22.75
N LYS A 153 -10.47 1.15 -22.21
CA LYS A 153 -10.10 1.12 -20.78
C LYS A 153 -9.21 2.31 -20.44
N ARG A 154 -8.21 2.63 -21.25
CA ARG A 154 -7.34 3.79 -21.06
C ARG A 154 -8.13 5.10 -20.98
N ALA A 155 -9.09 5.29 -21.89
CA ALA A 155 -9.95 6.47 -21.89
C ALA A 155 -10.77 6.58 -20.59
N ILE A 156 -11.36 5.47 -20.12
CA ILE A 156 -12.12 5.42 -18.86
C ILE A 156 -11.23 5.84 -17.67
N TYR A 157 -10.03 5.25 -17.56
CA TYR A 157 -9.10 5.59 -16.46
C TYR A 157 -8.63 7.05 -16.50
N ASN A 158 -8.40 7.61 -17.70
CA ASN A 158 -8.05 9.02 -17.85
C ASN A 158 -9.21 9.95 -17.43
N VAL A 159 -10.44 9.59 -17.78
CA VAL A 159 -11.63 10.34 -17.34
C VAL A 159 -11.78 10.28 -15.82
N GLU A 160 -11.69 9.09 -15.24
CA GLU A 160 -11.78 8.91 -13.78
C GLU A 160 -10.64 9.64 -13.03
N ALA A 161 -9.42 9.64 -13.55
CA ALA A 161 -8.31 10.41 -12.97
C ALA A 161 -8.61 11.92 -12.97
N LYS A 162 -9.16 12.48 -14.07
CA LYS A 162 -9.56 13.88 -14.14
C LYS A 162 -10.70 14.19 -13.16
N ARG A 163 -11.69 13.31 -13.07
CA ARG A 163 -12.83 13.45 -12.14
C ARG A 163 -12.35 13.44 -10.69
N LEU A 164 -11.41 12.54 -10.35
CA LEU A 164 -10.84 12.46 -9.03
C LEU A 164 -10.04 13.72 -8.67
N TYR A 165 -9.24 14.23 -9.60
CA TYR A 165 -8.55 15.52 -9.42
C TYR A 165 -9.54 16.66 -9.12
N HIS A 166 -10.65 16.75 -9.85
CA HIS A 166 -11.67 17.77 -9.61
C HIS A 166 -12.41 17.58 -8.30
N PHE A 167 -12.65 16.33 -7.90
CA PHE A 167 -13.23 15.99 -6.60
C PHE A 167 -12.32 16.46 -5.46
N GLU A 168 -11.04 16.07 -5.48
CA GLU A 168 -10.06 16.47 -4.47
C GLU A 168 -9.92 18.01 -4.42
N LYS A 169 -9.75 18.64 -5.57
CA LYS A 169 -9.61 20.10 -5.66
C LYS A 169 -10.82 20.85 -5.10
N ARG A 170 -12.04 20.34 -5.31
CA ARG A 170 -13.26 20.94 -4.75
C ARG A 170 -13.23 20.84 -3.23
N TYR A 171 -13.02 19.67 -2.69
CA TYR A 171 -12.98 19.46 -1.24
C TYR A 171 -11.87 20.28 -0.58
N TYR A 172 -10.65 20.25 -1.10
CA TYR A 172 -9.51 20.98 -0.50
C TYR A 172 -9.68 22.49 -0.50
N ARG A 173 -10.48 23.05 -1.42
CA ARG A 173 -10.78 24.49 -1.45
C ARG A 173 -11.90 24.91 -0.52
N GLU A 174 -12.87 24.03 -0.31
CA GLU A 174 -14.09 24.32 0.43
C GLU A 174 -14.01 23.95 1.92
N MET A 175 -12.91 23.30 2.34
CA MET A 175 -12.78 22.73 3.68
C MET A 175 -11.73 23.41 4.53
N SER A 176 -11.97 23.42 5.84
CA SER A 176 -10.98 23.77 6.85
C SER A 176 -10.13 22.56 7.22
N VAL A 177 -9.19 22.19 6.34
CA VAL A 177 -8.24 21.12 6.62
C VAL A 177 -7.11 21.64 7.49
N LYS A 178 -6.94 21.05 8.66
CA LYS A 178 -5.88 21.42 9.61
C LYS A 178 -4.51 20.98 9.15
N LEU A 179 -4.43 19.75 8.61
CA LEU A 179 -3.17 19.12 8.24
C LEU A 179 -3.38 18.07 7.15
N PHE A 180 -2.47 18.03 6.19
CA PHE A 180 -2.28 16.90 5.28
C PHE A 180 -1.04 16.12 5.70
N THR A 181 -1.15 14.80 5.82
CA THR A 181 -0.01 13.92 6.05
C THR A 181 0.31 13.09 4.82
N PHE A 182 1.58 12.85 4.58
CA PHE A 182 2.08 12.09 3.44
C PHE A 182 3.07 11.04 3.91
N VAL A 183 3.08 9.88 3.25
CA VAL A 183 4.04 8.82 3.51
C VAL A 183 5.30 8.94 2.65
N SER A 184 5.25 9.73 1.58
CA SER A 184 6.35 9.97 0.62
C SER A 184 6.67 11.46 0.54
N ILE A 185 7.97 11.80 0.47
CA ILE A 185 8.42 13.17 0.30
C ILE A 185 8.11 13.70 -1.10
N GLU A 186 8.14 12.82 -2.11
CA GLU A 186 7.82 13.13 -3.50
C GLU A 186 6.33 13.49 -3.64
N ASP A 187 5.45 12.69 -3.04
CA ASP A 187 4.01 12.95 -3.05
C ASP A 187 3.67 14.25 -2.31
N LYS A 188 4.34 14.51 -1.18
CA LYS A 188 4.20 15.78 -0.45
C LYS A 188 4.60 16.97 -1.34
N ALA A 189 5.79 16.92 -1.95
CA ALA A 189 6.29 17.98 -2.82
C ALA A 189 5.41 18.19 -4.06
N PHE A 190 4.93 17.07 -4.66
CA PHE A 190 4.00 17.11 -5.77
C PHE A 190 2.67 17.76 -5.39
N PHE A 191 2.11 17.41 -4.22
CA PHE A 191 0.87 17.96 -3.69
C PHE A 191 1.00 19.47 -3.47
N GLU A 192 2.05 19.93 -2.79
CA GLU A 192 2.32 21.35 -2.52
C GLU A 192 2.44 22.16 -3.81
N LYS A 193 3.14 21.63 -4.80
CA LYS A 193 3.25 22.25 -6.14
C LYS A 193 1.91 22.35 -6.86
N LYS A 194 1.02 21.34 -6.69
CA LYS A 194 -0.22 21.23 -7.46
C LYS A 194 -1.40 21.96 -6.84
N PHE A 195 -1.53 21.90 -5.51
CA PHE A 195 -2.68 22.44 -4.77
C PHE A 195 -2.38 23.74 -4.02
N GLY A 196 -1.11 24.11 -3.89
CA GLY A 196 -0.68 25.31 -3.20
C GLY A 196 -0.23 25.05 -1.76
N LYS A 197 -0.14 26.11 -0.95
CA LYS A 197 0.37 26.03 0.43
C LYS A 197 -0.73 25.57 1.38
N PHE A 198 -0.61 24.36 1.84
CA PHE A 198 -1.36 23.80 2.96
C PHE A 198 -0.38 23.44 4.09
N ASN A 199 -0.89 23.25 5.30
CA ASN A 199 -0.09 22.61 6.34
C ASN A 199 0.13 21.15 5.96
N THR A 200 1.37 20.74 5.76
CA THR A 200 1.74 19.41 5.33
C THR A 200 2.79 18.82 6.25
N LEU A 201 2.70 17.52 6.53
CA LEU A 201 3.64 16.77 7.34
C LEU A 201 4.01 15.47 6.63
N LEU A 202 5.29 15.14 6.61
CA LEU A 202 5.77 13.82 6.22
C LEU A 202 5.67 12.88 7.43
N VAL A 203 4.90 11.81 7.27
CA VAL A 203 4.77 10.71 8.24
C VAL A 203 5.19 9.44 7.52
N PRO A 204 6.49 9.11 7.50
CA PRO A 204 6.99 7.96 6.76
C PRO A 204 6.45 6.66 7.33
N VAL A 205 6.39 5.64 6.49
CA VAL A 205 6.02 4.29 6.92
C VAL A 205 7.17 3.71 7.73
N GLY A 206 6.85 3.22 8.92
CA GLY A 206 7.77 2.43 9.73
C GLY A 206 7.63 0.93 9.46
N THR A 207 8.66 0.17 9.81
CA THR A 207 8.63 -1.30 9.87
C THR A 207 9.20 -1.77 11.20
N GLU A 208 8.83 -2.97 11.60
CA GLU A 208 9.48 -3.63 12.73
C GLU A 208 10.89 -4.05 12.33
N MET A 209 11.80 -3.91 13.28
CA MET A 209 13.14 -4.47 13.13
C MET A 209 13.15 -5.83 13.81
N HIS A 210 13.38 -6.86 13.05
CA HIS A 210 13.54 -8.21 13.56
C HIS A 210 14.99 -8.44 13.97
N GLU A 211 15.22 -9.38 14.88
CA GLU A 211 16.57 -9.74 15.30
C GLU A 211 17.36 -10.28 14.09
N TYR A 212 18.51 -9.69 13.83
CA TYR A 212 19.37 -10.14 12.75
C TYR A 212 19.92 -11.52 13.06
N LYS A 213 19.57 -12.48 12.21
CA LYS A 213 20.19 -13.82 12.22
C LYS A 213 21.27 -13.85 11.14
N ALA A 214 22.52 -14.04 11.54
CA ALA A 214 23.61 -14.17 10.56
C ALA A 214 23.33 -15.34 9.60
N TYR A 215 23.62 -15.12 8.32
CA TYR A 215 23.58 -16.21 7.33
C TYR A 215 24.59 -17.27 7.75
N LYS A 216 24.12 -18.52 7.92
CA LYS A 216 25.00 -19.64 8.26
C LYS A 216 25.57 -20.29 7.01
N ASP A 217 24.69 -20.54 6.01
CA ASP A 217 25.01 -21.08 4.70
C ASP A 217 23.98 -20.54 3.70
N SER A 218 24.42 -20.22 2.48
CA SER A 218 23.49 -19.79 1.43
C SER A 218 22.59 -20.93 1.00
N SER A 219 21.29 -20.68 0.97
CA SER A 219 20.29 -21.61 0.44
C SER A 219 20.05 -21.40 -1.08
N ASN A 220 20.71 -20.40 -1.66
CA ASN A 220 20.51 -19.93 -3.04
C ASN A 220 19.04 -19.57 -3.34
N ILE A 221 18.33 -19.03 -2.33
CA ILE A 221 16.92 -18.66 -2.41
C ILE A 221 16.77 -17.16 -2.64
N ILE A 222 16.12 -16.83 -3.73
CA ILE A 222 15.71 -15.47 -4.09
C ILE A 222 14.21 -15.38 -3.92
N SER A 223 13.69 -14.34 -3.27
CA SER A 223 12.24 -14.20 -3.01
C SER A 223 11.69 -12.86 -3.43
N PHE A 224 10.44 -12.88 -3.91
CA PHE A 224 9.64 -11.69 -4.19
C PHE A 224 8.30 -11.78 -3.48
N PHE A 225 8.01 -10.80 -2.63
CA PHE A 225 6.81 -10.75 -1.79
C PHE A 225 5.80 -9.73 -2.33
N GLY A 226 4.50 -10.09 -2.31
CA GLY A 226 3.43 -9.15 -2.63
C GLY A 226 2.13 -9.80 -3.07
N LYS A 227 1.06 -9.00 -3.17
CA LYS A 227 -0.22 -9.48 -3.71
C LYS A 227 -0.05 -9.77 -5.21
N MET A 228 -0.23 -11.03 -5.63
CA MET A 228 0.05 -11.51 -6.99
C MET A 228 -1.14 -11.39 -7.96
N SER A 229 -2.21 -10.66 -7.55
CA SER A 229 -3.25 -10.13 -8.45
C SER A 229 -3.06 -8.63 -8.75
N TYR A 230 -2.11 -7.96 -8.10
CA TYR A 230 -1.77 -6.57 -8.40
C TYR A 230 -0.84 -6.50 -9.62
N LEU A 231 -1.32 -5.91 -10.71
CA LEU A 231 -0.66 -5.93 -12.01
C LEU A 231 0.85 -5.59 -11.97
N PRO A 232 1.31 -4.53 -11.28
CA PRO A 232 2.75 -4.25 -11.19
C PRO A 232 3.57 -5.38 -10.55
N ASN A 233 3.01 -6.12 -9.59
CA ASN A 233 3.70 -7.27 -8.99
C ASN A 233 3.76 -8.46 -9.96
N VAL A 234 2.67 -8.71 -10.68
CA VAL A 234 2.60 -9.78 -11.69
C VAL A 234 3.65 -9.54 -12.76
N GLU A 235 3.67 -8.34 -13.34
CA GLU A 235 4.62 -7.98 -14.42
C GLU A 235 6.07 -8.02 -13.92
N ALA A 236 6.33 -7.57 -12.69
CA ALA A 236 7.66 -7.65 -12.07
C ALA A 236 8.12 -9.11 -11.89
N ALA A 237 7.25 -9.97 -11.35
CA ALA A 237 7.55 -11.39 -11.20
C ALA A 237 7.82 -12.08 -12.53
N LEU A 238 7.00 -11.80 -13.54
CA LEU A 238 7.17 -12.33 -14.90
C LEU A 238 8.45 -11.83 -15.55
N TRP A 239 8.75 -10.55 -15.43
CA TRP A 239 9.98 -9.98 -15.96
C TRP A 239 11.22 -10.61 -15.32
N PHE A 240 11.24 -10.74 -14.00
CA PHE A 240 12.33 -11.38 -13.28
C PHE A 240 12.48 -12.84 -13.70
N SER A 241 11.39 -13.60 -13.70
CA SER A 241 11.39 -15.01 -14.08
C SER A 241 11.84 -15.28 -15.50
N LYS A 242 11.45 -14.42 -16.45
CA LYS A 242 11.74 -14.64 -17.89
C LYS A 242 13.06 -14.03 -18.34
N GLN A 243 13.52 -12.95 -17.71
CA GLN A 243 14.68 -12.18 -18.20
C GLN A 243 15.89 -12.19 -17.25
N VAL A 244 15.68 -12.30 -15.94
CA VAL A 244 16.74 -12.24 -14.93
C VAL A 244 17.11 -13.63 -14.42
N PHE A 245 16.14 -14.38 -13.94
CA PHE A 245 16.37 -15.67 -13.26
C PHE A 245 17.08 -16.71 -14.15
N PRO A 246 16.82 -16.84 -15.47
CA PRO A 246 17.58 -17.76 -16.32
C PRO A 246 19.08 -17.43 -16.39
N LEU A 247 19.46 -16.15 -16.26
CA LEU A 247 20.87 -15.74 -16.22
C LEU A 247 21.54 -16.19 -14.92
N ILE A 248 20.80 -16.12 -13.81
CA ILE A 248 21.25 -16.60 -12.50
C ILE A 248 21.39 -18.13 -12.52
N GLN A 249 20.36 -18.85 -12.96
CA GLN A 249 20.37 -20.33 -13.03
C GLN A 249 21.51 -20.89 -13.90
N LYS A 250 21.91 -20.16 -14.94
CA LYS A 250 23.06 -20.55 -15.77
C LYS A 250 24.37 -20.58 -14.99
N LYS A 251 24.48 -19.78 -13.92
CA LYS A 251 25.70 -19.66 -13.09
C LYS A 251 25.56 -20.44 -11.79
N ILE A 252 24.36 -20.48 -11.23
CA ILE A 252 24.00 -21.14 -9.97
C ILE A 252 22.77 -22.03 -10.24
N PRO A 253 22.96 -23.25 -10.78
CA PRO A 253 21.85 -24.12 -11.23
C PRO A 253 20.88 -24.52 -10.12
N GLU A 254 21.35 -24.60 -8.87
CA GLU A 254 20.57 -24.92 -7.67
C GLU A 254 19.73 -23.75 -7.14
N SER A 255 19.91 -22.53 -7.67
CA SER A 255 19.15 -21.35 -7.22
C SER A 255 17.64 -21.55 -7.41
N LYS A 256 16.86 -21.02 -6.47
CA LYS A 256 15.40 -21.05 -6.48
C LYS A 256 14.84 -19.64 -6.42
N PHE A 257 13.73 -19.44 -7.12
CA PHE A 257 12.98 -18.19 -7.06
C PHE A 257 11.59 -18.42 -6.50
N TYR A 258 11.32 -17.82 -5.34
CA TYR A 258 10.03 -17.90 -4.67
C TYR A 258 9.23 -16.62 -4.96
N ILE A 259 8.01 -16.80 -5.45
CA ILE A 259 7.01 -15.74 -5.67
C ILE A 259 5.94 -15.94 -4.61
N ILE A 260 5.99 -15.12 -3.55
CA ILE A 260 5.21 -15.31 -2.34
C ILE A 260 4.10 -14.27 -2.26
N GLY A 261 2.86 -14.74 -2.15
CA GLY A 261 1.69 -13.89 -1.91
C GLY A 261 0.41 -14.35 -2.57
N LYS A 262 -0.69 -13.81 -2.05
CA LYS A 262 -2.03 -14.25 -2.39
C LYS A 262 -2.44 -13.91 -3.83
N ASP A 263 -3.44 -14.67 -4.30
CA ASP A 263 -4.13 -14.48 -5.57
C ASP A 263 -3.17 -14.48 -6.79
N PRO A 264 -2.31 -15.50 -7.00
CA PRO A 264 -1.42 -15.53 -8.14
C PRO A 264 -2.20 -15.59 -9.45
N SER A 265 -1.73 -14.84 -10.45
CA SER A 265 -2.30 -14.90 -11.79
C SER A 265 -2.06 -16.27 -12.43
N LYS A 266 -2.93 -16.67 -13.36
CA LYS A 266 -2.77 -17.95 -14.10
C LYS A 266 -1.39 -18.06 -14.77
N GLU A 267 -0.91 -16.96 -15.34
CA GLU A 267 0.39 -16.92 -16.01
C GLU A 267 1.56 -17.21 -15.06
N LEU A 268 1.49 -16.75 -13.80
CA LEU A 268 2.49 -17.06 -12.78
C LEU A 268 2.45 -18.54 -12.38
N VAL A 269 1.25 -19.11 -12.24
CA VAL A 269 1.07 -20.53 -11.90
C VAL A 269 1.60 -21.42 -13.03
N GLU A 270 1.31 -21.09 -14.28
CA GLU A 270 1.83 -21.80 -15.46
C GLU A 270 3.37 -21.75 -15.54
N LEU A 271 3.95 -20.62 -15.12
CA LEU A 271 5.40 -20.45 -15.11
C LEU A 271 6.07 -21.41 -14.11
N SER A 272 5.51 -21.62 -12.92
CA SER A 272 6.05 -22.57 -11.95
C SER A 272 5.96 -24.01 -12.44
N GLY A 273 4.95 -24.34 -13.23
CA GLY A 273 4.83 -25.66 -13.89
C GLY A 273 5.89 -25.91 -14.96
N SER A 274 6.47 -24.86 -15.55
CA SER A 274 7.49 -24.97 -16.61
C SER A 274 8.94 -24.98 -16.11
N ASN A 275 9.19 -24.49 -14.89
CA ASN A 275 10.51 -24.45 -14.26
C ASN A 275 10.41 -24.85 -12.78
N PRO A 276 10.92 -26.03 -12.35
CA PRO A 276 10.81 -26.53 -10.99
C PRO A 276 11.55 -25.66 -9.95
N ASN A 277 12.45 -24.79 -10.41
CA ASN A 277 13.16 -23.86 -9.52
C ASN A 277 12.40 -22.53 -9.32
N ILE A 278 11.24 -22.36 -9.96
CA ILE A 278 10.34 -21.22 -9.70
C ILE A 278 9.13 -21.72 -8.91
N VAL A 279 8.99 -21.22 -7.69
CA VAL A 279 7.93 -21.63 -6.76
C VAL A 279 6.95 -20.49 -6.56
N VAL A 280 5.68 -20.71 -6.91
CA VAL A 280 4.58 -19.76 -6.67
C VAL A 280 3.74 -20.30 -5.53
N THR A 281 3.81 -19.64 -4.36
CA THR A 281 3.23 -20.20 -3.12
C THR A 281 1.74 -19.97 -2.98
N GLY A 282 1.22 -18.88 -3.57
CA GLY A 282 -0.10 -18.37 -3.18
C GLY A 282 -0.08 -17.77 -1.78
N THR A 283 -1.22 -17.85 -1.09
CA THR A 283 -1.33 -17.42 0.32
C THR A 283 -0.55 -18.36 1.22
N VAL A 284 0.25 -17.80 2.12
CA VAL A 284 1.05 -18.51 3.12
C VAL A 284 0.57 -18.16 4.52
N ASP A 285 0.76 -19.06 5.47
CA ASP A 285 0.34 -18.86 6.87
C ASP A 285 1.30 -17.92 7.61
N SER A 286 2.60 -18.01 7.32
CA SER A 286 3.66 -17.16 7.89
C SER A 286 4.57 -16.67 6.78
N ILE A 287 4.73 -15.35 6.66
CA ILE A 287 5.73 -14.74 5.76
C ILE A 287 7.12 -14.78 6.40
N GLU A 288 7.19 -14.79 7.71
CA GLU A 288 8.42 -14.84 8.51
C GLU A 288 9.25 -16.07 8.16
N ASP A 289 8.61 -17.25 8.03
CA ASP A 289 9.28 -18.50 7.66
C ASP A 289 9.96 -18.39 6.29
N TYR A 290 9.34 -17.69 5.35
CA TYR A 290 9.95 -17.45 4.04
C TYR A 290 11.08 -16.45 4.11
N TYR A 291 10.96 -15.38 4.93
CA TYR A 291 12.06 -14.46 5.15
C TYR A 291 13.26 -15.18 5.76
N GLU A 292 13.07 -16.07 6.74
CA GLU A 292 14.17 -16.82 7.37
C GLU A 292 15.02 -17.58 6.36
N HIS A 293 14.40 -18.21 5.37
CA HIS A 293 15.09 -19.05 4.37
C HIS A 293 15.50 -18.27 3.10
N THR A 294 15.22 -16.99 3.01
CA THR A 294 15.55 -16.16 1.84
C THR A 294 16.92 -15.53 2.00
N ASP A 295 17.78 -15.67 0.99
CA ASP A 295 19.07 -15.00 0.92
C ASP A 295 18.93 -13.59 0.35
N ILE A 296 18.17 -13.45 -0.75
CA ILE A 296 17.98 -12.17 -1.43
C ILE A 296 16.48 -11.90 -1.61
N VAL A 297 16.04 -10.73 -1.19
CA VAL A 297 14.72 -10.23 -1.58
C VAL A 297 14.88 -9.33 -2.81
N VAL A 298 14.14 -9.65 -3.86
CA VAL A 298 14.15 -8.85 -5.08
C VAL A 298 12.90 -7.98 -5.20
N ILE A 299 13.09 -6.74 -5.66
CA ILE A 299 12.00 -5.79 -5.90
C ILE A 299 12.08 -5.31 -7.37
N PRO A 300 11.71 -6.18 -8.33
CA PRO A 300 11.92 -5.92 -9.76
C PRO A 300 10.80 -5.08 -10.39
N LEU A 301 10.24 -4.12 -9.64
CA LEU A 301 9.13 -3.27 -10.09
C LEU A 301 9.59 -2.27 -11.15
N THR A 302 8.91 -2.22 -12.27
CA THR A 302 9.16 -1.25 -13.35
C THR A 302 8.17 -0.08 -13.34
N HIS A 303 7.04 -0.24 -12.65
CA HIS A 303 6.01 0.78 -12.48
C HIS A 303 5.22 0.56 -11.19
N GLY A 304 4.28 1.46 -10.89
CA GLY A 304 3.52 1.51 -9.65
C GLY A 304 3.83 2.78 -8.84
N GLY A 305 2.86 3.27 -8.08
CA GLY A 305 2.98 4.45 -7.23
C GLY A 305 3.23 4.10 -5.76
N GLY A 306 3.42 5.14 -4.95
CA GLY A 306 3.52 5.06 -3.49
C GLY A 306 4.79 4.41 -2.95
N VAL A 307 4.95 4.47 -1.64
CA VAL A 307 6.04 3.81 -0.91
C VAL A 307 5.96 2.30 -1.05
N LYS A 308 7.08 1.68 -1.35
CA LYS A 308 7.17 0.23 -1.47
C LYS A 308 7.45 -0.40 -0.10
N VAL A 309 6.38 -0.60 0.68
CA VAL A 309 6.46 -1.16 2.05
C VAL A 309 7.25 -2.47 2.09
N LYS A 310 7.18 -3.29 1.05
CA LYS A 310 7.97 -4.53 0.93
C LYS A 310 9.49 -4.36 0.98
N VAL A 311 10.01 -3.18 0.60
CA VAL A 311 11.45 -2.85 0.78
C VAL A 311 11.76 -2.65 2.26
N LEU A 312 10.88 -1.92 2.97
CA LEU A 312 10.99 -1.69 4.41
C LEU A 312 10.94 -3.02 5.18
N GLU A 313 9.96 -3.87 4.85
CA GLU A 313 9.79 -5.19 5.47
C GLU A 313 11.03 -6.06 5.25
N ALA A 314 11.53 -6.16 4.01
CA ALA A 314 12.71 -6.96 3.71
C ALA A 314 13.94 -6.49 4.49
N LEU A 315 14.18 -5.18 4.56
CA LEU A 315 15.25 -4.59 5.34
C LEU A 315 15.03 -4.76 6.85
N GLY A 316 13.78 -4.66 7.32
CA GLY A 316 13.40 -4.93 8.71
C GLY A 316 13.69 -6.36 9.14
N HIS A 317 13.59 -7.33 8.23
CA HIS A 317 14.00 -8.72 8.43
C HIS A 317 15.53 -8.95 8.23
N GLY A 318 16.31 -7.88 8.06
CA GLY A 318 17.75 -7.98 7.86
C GLY A 318 18.15 -8.63 6.54
N LYS A 319 17.30 -8.60 5.51
CA LYS A 319 17.58 -9.26 4.24
C LYS A 319 18.33 -8.37 3.26
N LEU A 320 19.18 -8.99 2.45
CA LEU A 320 19.82 -8.32 1.32
C LEU A 320 18.75 -8.02 0.27
N VAL A 321 18.68 -6.76 -0.18
CA VAL A 321 17.66 -6.31 -1.12
C VAL A 321 18.30 -5.88 -2.44
N VAL A 322 17.84 -6.46 -3.54
CA VAL A 322 18.17 -6.01 -4.90
C VAL A 322 16.90 -5.49 -5.57
N SER A 323 16.96 -4.26 -6.05
CA SER A 323 15.78 -3.57 -6.58
C SER A 323 16.05 -2.90 -7.93
N THR A 324 14.99 -2.55 -8.62
CA THR A 324 15.05 -1.50 -9.64
C THR A 324 15.04 -0.12 -8.98
N ILE A 325 15.39 0.93 -9.71
CA ILE A 325 15.24 2.32 -9.25
C ILE A 325 13.77 2.61 -8.89
N LYS A 326 12.83 2.09 -9.69
CA LYS A 326 11.38 2.22 -9.44
C LYS A 326 10.93 1.51 -8.17
N GLY A 327 11.57 0.40 -7.84
CA GLY A 327 11.24 -0.39 -6.66
C GLY A 327 11.58 0.28 -5.33
N ILE A 328 12.43 1.32 -5.31
CA ILE A 328 12.78 2.09 -4.13
C ILE A 328 12.15 3.50 -4.09
N GLU A 329 11.38 3.85 -5.11
CA GLU A 329 10.72 5.14 -5.18
C GLU A 329 9.80 5.37 -3.96
N GLY A 330 9.85 6.56 -3.40
CA GLY A 330 9.12 6.94 -2.18
C GLY A 330 9.81 6.53 -0.88
N THR A 331 10.99 5.92 -0.93
CA THR A 331 11.83 5.62 0.22
C THR A 331 13.03 6.56 0.30
N THR A 332 13.71 6.59 1.44
CA THR A 332 14.95 7.36 1.63
C THR A 332 16.20 6.52 1.38
N PHE A 333 16.05 5.27 0.94
CA PHE A 333 17.15 4.33 0.74
C PHE A 333 17.99 4.65 -0.50
N ARG A 334 19.27 4.35 -0.44
CA ARG A 334 20.25 4.67 -1.46
C ARG A 334 20.95 3.43 -1.97
N ASN A 335 21.17 3.41 -3.27
CA ASN A 335 21.97 2.38 -3.90
C ASN A 335 23.38 2.31 -3.32
N GLY A 336 23.86 1.12 -3.05
CA GLY A 336 25.21 0.85 -2.51
C GLY A 336 25.34 1.13 -1.01
N LYS A 337 24.25 1.49 -0.31
CA LYS A 337 24.27 1.73 1.13
C LYS A 337 23.34 0.80 1.88
N GLU A 338 22.02 0.98 1.75
CA GLU A 338 21.03 0.14 2.43
C GLU A 338 20.58 -1.05 1.57
N LEU A 339 20.73 -0.93 0.25
CA LEU A 339 20.34 -1.93 -0.74
C LEU A 339 21.11 -1.72 -2.06
N LEU A 340 20.93 -2.64 -3.02
CA LEU A 340 21.50 -2.50 -4.35
C LEU A 340 20.39 -2.29 -5.39
N THR A 341 20.67 -1.41 -6.38
CA THR A 341 19.73 -1.19 -7.51
C THR A 341 20.37 -1.53 -8.84
N SER A 342 19.54 -1.95 -9.78
CA SER A 342 19.95 -2.24 -11.14
C SER A 342 18.93 -1.70 -12.15
N ALA A 343 19.42 -1.30 -13.33
CA ALA A 343 18.63 -0.75 -14.40
C ALA A 343 18.27 -1.79 -15.49
N SER A 344 19.03 -2.88 -15.60
CA SER A 344 18.85 -3.90 -16.65
C SER A 344 18.79 -5.31 -16.08
N ALA A 345 18.17 -6.24 -16.83
CA ALA A 345 18.10 -7.65 -16.44
C ALA A 345 19.49 -8.28 -16.23
N LYS A 346 20.46 -7.92 -17.09
CA LYS A 346 21.82 -8.44 -17.01
C LYS A 346 22.54 -7.95 -15.76
N GLU A 347 22.46 -6.66 -15.45
CA GLU A 347 23.05 -6.11 -14.21
C GLU A 347 22.37 -6.68 -12.99
N PHE A 348 21.04 -6.79 -13.00
CA PHE A 348 20.26 -7.36 -11.91
C PHE A 348 20.72 -8.80 -11.61
N ALA A 349 20.88 -9.62 -12.65
CA ALA A 349 21.39 -10.98 -12.52
C ALA A 349 22.82 -10.99 -11.98
N CYS A 350 23.73 -10.14 -12.47
CA CYS A 350 25.10 -10.06 -11.98
C CYS A 350 25.13 -9.73 -10.48
N VAL A 351 24.38 -8.73 -10.04
CA VAL A 351 24.32 -8.37 -8.61
C VAL A 351 23.81 -9.52 -7.75
N CYS A 352 22.76 -10.23 -8.17
CA CYS A 352 22.26 -11.40 -7.44
C CYS A 352 23.30 -12.52 -7.40
N ILE A 353 24.00 -12.81 -8.49
CA ILE A 353 25.03 -13.84 -8.57
C ILE A 353 26.19 -13.50 -7.61
N ASP A 354 26.67 -12.27 -7.67
CA ASP A 354 27.76 -11.82 -6.77
C ASP A 354 27.39 -11.99 -5.28
N ILE A 355 26.17 -11.61 -4.90
CA ILE A 355 25.69 -11.81 -3.53
C ILE A 355 25.68 -13.28 -3.16
N LEU A 356 25.04 -14.15 -3.96
CA LEU A 356 24.91 -15.56 -3.65
C LEU A 356 26.27 -16.27 -3.56
N GLN A 357 27.22 -15.89 -4.42
CA GLN A 357 28.57 -16.45 -4.40
C GLN A 357 29.42 -15.97 -3.19
N HIS A 358 29.10 -14.81 -2.60
CA HIS A 358 29.77 -14.33 -1.39
C HIS A 358 29.12 -14.81 -0.08
N LEU A 359 27.89 -15.36 -0.16
CA LEU A 359 27.20 -15.98 0.97
C LEU A 359 27.51 -17.49 1.09
N SER A 360 28.01 -18.12 0.03
CA SER A 360 28.44 -19.54 -0.03
C SER A 360 29.96 -19.68 0.34
#